data_991b01570b08c87e2946a0cf2b9314c9
#
_entry.id   991b01570b08c87e2946a0cf2b9314c9
#
_cell.length_a   1.000
_cell.length_b   1.000
_cell.length_c   1.000
_cell.angle_alpha   90.00
_cell.angle_beta   90.00
_cell.angle_gamma   90.00
#
_symmetry.space_group_name_H-M   'P 1'
#
loop_
_entity.id
_entity.type
_entity.pdbx_description
1 polymer ?
#
loop_
_entity_poly.entity_id
_entity_poly.type
_entity_poly.pdbx_seq_one_letter_code
_entity_poly.pdbx_strand_id
1 'polypeptide(L)'
;MDFETLIAALGGKLGVELDGADGACGLAVDGVDVVLQDAGDLLLVHTDLGEPPPQDPAALFQAMLEANFLYGGTGGATLAISPSDGHVHLQKYTWLERLDAEGALLFVDRFAETAARWIALLADYRPAGADGDDAQSSDSGFLTV
;
A
#
# COMPACT_ATOMS: atom_id res chain seq x y z
N MET A 1 -4.31 13.23 -19.33
CA MET A 1 -5.46 12.31 -19.20
C MET A 1 -6.06 12.55 -17.82
N ASP A 2 -7.37 12.75 -17.74
CA ASP A 2 -8.02 12.89 -16.45
C ASP A 2 -8.25 11.52 -15.77
N PHE A 3 -8.68 11.55 -14.52
CA PHE A 3 -8.86 10.34 -13.72
C PHE A 3 -9.88 9.38 -14.38
N GLU A 4 -11.03 9.87 -14.77
CA GLU A 4 -12.09 9.05 -15.39
C GLU A 4 -11.60 8.34 -16.66
N THR A 5 -10.93 9.08 -17.52
CA THR A 5 -10.36 8.55 -18.77
C THR A 5 -9.29 7.50 -18.48
N LEU A 6 -8.43 7.75 -17.48
CA LEU A 6 -7.40 6.81 -17.08
C LEU A 6 -8.01 5.50 -16.54
N ILE A 7 -9.03 5.60 -15.70
CA ILE A 7 -9.72 4.43 -15.15
C ILE A 7 -10.36 3.60 -16.26
N ALA A 8 -11.03 4.24 -17.20
CA ALA A 8 -11.63 3.54 -18.34
C ALA A 8 -10.56 2.84 -19.19
N ALA A 9 -9.44 3.51 -19.47
CA ALA A 9 -8.33 2.93 -20.23
C ALA A 9 -7.67 1.76 -19.49
N LEU A 10 -7.53 1.86 -18.17
CA LEU A 10 -7.02 0.77 -17.34
C LEU A 10 -7.93 -0.45 -17.38
N GLY A 11 -9.26 -0.23 -17.30
CA GLY A 11 -10.26 -1.29 -17.46
C GLY A 11 -10.13 -1.97 -18.82
N GLY A 12 -9.90 -1.21 -19.88
CA GLY A 12 -9.67 -1.76 -21.22
C GLY A 12 -8.45 -2.67 -21.28
N LYS A 13 -7.36 -2.31 -20.60
CA LYS A 13 -6.14 -3.14 -20.51
C LYS A 13 -6.38 -4.43 -19.72
N LEU A 14 -7.20 -4.38 -18.69
CA LEU A 14 -7.51 -5.52 -17.83
C LEU A 14 -8.66 -6.39 -18.35
N GLY A 15 -9.38 -5.94 -19.37
CA GLY A 15 -10.54 -6.64 -19.89
C GLY A 15 -11.75 -6.60 -18.98
N VAL A 16 -11.87 -5.57 -18.15
CA VAL A 16 -12.99 -5.36 -17.22
C VAL A 16 -13.53 -3.95 -17.35
N GLU A 17 -14.79 -3.75 -16.96
CA GLU A 17 -15.34 -2.40 -16.86
C GLU A 17 -14.98 -1.80 -15.50
N LEU A 18 -14.32 -0.65 -15.54
CA LEU A 18 -13.99 0.13 -14.34
C LEU A 18 -14.63 1.50 -14.48
N ASP A 19 -15.23 1.97 -13.41
CA ASP A 19 -15.93 3.25 -13.38
C ASP A 19 -15.25 4.18 -12.38
N GLY A 20 -14.78 5.32 -12.86
CA GLY A 20 -14.16 6.37 -12.06
C GLY A 20 -15.03 7.60 -11.85
N ALA A 21 -16.32 7.54 -12.20
CA ALA A 21 -17.21 8.72 -12.19
C ALA A 21 -17.38 9.35 -10.80
N ASP A 22 -17.30 8.54 -9.75
CA ASP A 22 -17.42 9.02 -8.37
C ASP A 22 -16.07 9.46 -7.76
N GLY A 23 -15.02 9.54 -8.57
CA GLY A 23 -13.68 9.93 -8.10
C GLY A 23 -12.92 8.83 -7.36
N ALA A 24 -13.42 7.62 -7.34
CA ALA A 24 -12.75 6.47 -6.74
C ALA A 24 -13.10 5.18 -7.48
N CYS A 25 -12.18 4.24 -7.51
CA CYS A 25 -12.38 2.95 -8.15
C CYS A 25 -11.66 1.86 -7.37
N GLY A 26 -12.38 0.82 -6.96
CA GLY A 26 -11.80 -0.37 -6.32
C GLY A 26 -11.37 -1.40 -7.35
N LEU A 27 -10.22 -2.00 -7.12
CA LEU A 27 -9.65 -2.99 -8.03
C LEU A 27 -8.90 -4.07 -7.23
N ALA A 28 -9.22 -5.34 -7.45
CA ALA A 28 -8.46 -6.44 -6.87
C ALA A 28 -7.28 -6.78 -7.78
N VAL A 29 -6.07 -6.75 -7.22
CA VAL A 29 -4.82 -7.04 -7.94
C VAL A 29 -4.06 -8.10 -7.14
N ASP A 30 -3.96 -9.31 -7.69
CA ASP A 30 -3.27 -10.45 -7.06
C ASP A 30 -3.73 -10.68 -5.60
N GLY A 31 -5.03 -10.54 -5.35
CA GLY A 31 -5.61 -10.73 -4.02
C GLY A 31 -5.54 -9.52 -3.10
N VAL A 32 -5.02 -8.41 -3.57
CA VAL A 32 -4.96 -7.15 -2.80
C VAL A 32 -6.06 -6.21 -3.31
N ASP A 33 -6.89 -5.72 -2.39
CA ASP A 33 -7.93 -4.74 -2.70
C ASP A 33 -7.33 -3.34 -2.70
N VAL A 34 -7.14 -2.78 -3.89
CA VAL A 34 -6.56 -1.46 -4.09
C VAL A 34 -7.65 -0.47 -4.43
N VAL A 35 -7.62 0.70 -3.83
CA VAL A 35 -8.48 1.83 -4.19
C VAL A 35 -7.66 2.85 -4.95
N LEU A 36 -8.14 3.21 -6.14
CA LEU A 36 -7.61 4.31 -6.93
C LEU A 36 -8.51 5.51 -6.69
N GLN A 37 -7.93 6.65 -6.37
CA GLN A 37 -8.68 7.84 -5.99
C GLN A 37 -8.18 9.06 -6.73
N ASP A 38 -9.13 9.85 -7.20
CA ASP A 38 -8.87 11.16 -7.79
C ASP A 38 -8.48 12.15 -6.69
N ALA A 39 -7.30 12.68 -6.79
CA ALA A 39 -6.78 13.70 -5.89
C ALA A 39 -6.37 14.95 -6.67
N GLY A 40 -7.20 15.35 -7.63
CA GLY A 40 -6.97 16.51 -8.51
C GLY A 40 -5.97 16.16 -9.61
N ASP A 41 -4.77 16.73 -9.54
CA ASP A 41 -3.70 16.44 -10.51
C ASP A 41 -2.97 15.14 -10.21
N LEU A 42 -3.32 14.47 -9.12
CA LEU A 42 -2.67 13.26 -8.63
C LEU A 42 -3.61 12.07 -8.71
N LEU A 43 -3.06 10.92 -9.05
CA LEU A 43 -3.65 9.63 -8.76
C LEU A 43 -3.15 9.16 -7.40
N LEU A 44 -4.05 8.93 -6.48
CA LEU A 44 -3.73 8.34 -5.18
C LEU A 44 -4.16 6.87 -5.22
N VAL A 45 -3.29 5.96 -4.79
CA VAL A 45 -3.65 4.57 -4.56
C VAL A 45 -3.43 4.24 -3.10
N HIS A 46 -4.35 3.47 -2.53
CA HIS A 46 -4.22 3.04 -1.15
C HIS A 46 -4.88 1.69 -0.93
N THR A 47 -4.49 1.03 0.15
CA THR A 47 -5.07 -0.24 0.55
C THR A 47 -5.01 -0.39 2.07
N ASP A 48 -6.01 -1.06 2.61
CA ASP A 48 -6.08 -1.45 4.01
C ASP A 48 -5.24 -2.72 4.21
N LEU A 49 -4.25 -2.64 5.10
CA LEU A 49 -3.39 -3.78 5.42
C LEU A 49 -3.90 -4.59 6.63
N GLY A 50 -4.96 -4.11 7.29
CA GLY A 50 -5.55 -4.76 8.43
C GLY A 50 -5.29 -4.06 9.75
N GLU A 51 -5.83 -4.64 10.82
CA GLU A 51 -5.63 -4.13 12.17
C GLU A 51 -4.17 -4.34 12.61
N PRO A 52 -3.59 -3.37 13.35
CA PRO A 52 -2.29 -3.63 13.96
C PRO A 52 -2.41 -4.77 14.97
N PRO A 53 -1.37 -5.61 15.09
CA PRO A 53 -1.35 -6.66 16.10
C PRO A 53 -1.54 -6.08 17.50
N PRO A 54 -2.29 -6.75 18.39
CA PRO A 54 -2.56 -6.22 19.73
C PRO A 54 -1.34 -6.19 20.65
N GLN A 55 -0.31 -6.98 20.34
CA GLN A 55 0.92 -7.03 21.15
C GLN A 55 1.89 -5.96 20.69
N ASP A 56 2.24 -5.08 21.59
CA ASP A 56 3.26 -4.03 21.40
C ASP A 56 3.07 -3.23 20.10
N PRO A 57 1.96 -2.53 19.95
CA PRO A 57 1.73 -1.74 18.72
C PRO A 57 2.74 -0.59 18.56
N ALA A 58 3.31 -0.09 19.65
CA ALA A 58 4.31 0.98 19.59
C ALA A 58 5.57 0.53 18.84
N ALA A 59 6.04 -0.69 19.06
CA ALA A 59 7.19 -1.24 18.35
C ALA A 59 6.89 -1.41 16.85
N LEU A 60 5.69 -1.84 16.51
CA LEU A 60 5.25 -1.91 15.12
C LEU A 60 5.25 -0.52 14.47
N PHE A 61 4.69 0.46 15.14
CA PHE A 61 4.62 1.84 14.60
C PHE A 61 6.01 2.42 14.39
N GLN A 62 6.93 2.15 15.31
CA GLN A 62 8.33 2.55 15.11
C GLN A 62 8.92 1.89 13.87
N ALA A 63 8.74 0.59 13.70
CA ALA A 63 9.23 -0.12 12.51
C ALA A 63 8.62 0.43 11.21
N MET A 64 7.34 0.77 11.24
CA MET A 64 6.67 1.39 10.10
C MET A 64 7.28 2.75 9.74
N LEU A 65 7.55 3.59 10.74
CA LEU A 65 8.18 4.89 10.52
C LEU A 65 9.61 4.72 9.99
N GLU A 66 10.34 3.76 10.49
CA GLU A 66 11.68 3.44 9.99
C GLU A 66 11.64 2.93 8.54
N ALA A 67 10.64 2.11 8.20
CA ALA A 67 10.44 1.64 6.82
C ALA A 67 10.10 2.78 5.86
N ASN A 68 9.38 3.78 6.32
CA ASN A 68 9.07 4.98 5.55
C ASN A 68 10.32 5.85 5.29
N PHE A 69 11.33 5.74 6.13
CA PHE A 69 12.51 6.58 6.01
C PHE A 69 13.22 6.32 4.68
N LEU A 70 13.30 7.33 3.85
CA LEU A 70 13.84 7.27 2.49
C LEU A 70 13.16 6.19 1.63
N TYR A 71 11.96 5.76 2.03
CA TYR A 71 11.15 4.74 1.35
C TYR A 71 11.86 3.39 1.20
N GLY A 72 12.83 3.10 2.08
CA GLY A 72 13.64 1.88 2.01
C GLY A 72 12.83 0.59 2.18
N GLY A 73 11.82 0.61 3.03
CA GLY A 73 10.97 -0.53 3.30
C GLY A 73 9.60 -0.50 2.60
N THR A 74 9.31 0.51 1.78
CA THR A 74 7.96 0.74 1.24
C THR A 74 7.88 0.88 -0.28
N GLY A 75 9.02 0.83 -0.97
CA GLY A 75 9.03 0.97 -2.43
C GLY A 75 8.47 2.30 -2.94
N GLY A 76 8.65 3.37 -2.20
CA GLY A 76 8.12 4.70 -2.53
C GLY A 76 6.72 4.98 -2.01
N ALA A 77 6.07 4.01 -1.37
CA ALA A 77 4.78 4.18 -0.71
C ALA A 77 4.97 4.65 0.74
N THR A 78 3.90 4.99 1.41
CA THR A 78 3.89 5.45 2.80
C THR A 78 2.96 4.57 3.63
N LEU A 79 3.48 4.07 4.75
CA LEU A 79 2.68 3.39 5.76
C LEU A 79 2.07 4.43 6.69
N ALA A 80 0.79 4.25 7.00
CA ALA A 80 0.03 5.17 7.82
C ALA A 80 -1.04 4.43 8.63
N ILE A 81 -1.59 5.13 9.61
CA ILE A 81 -2.73 4.63 10.38
C ILE A 81 -3.95 5.47 9.99
N SER A 82 -5.02 4.79 9.60
CA SER A 82 -6.29 5.45 9.31
C SER A 82 -6.91 5.98 10.61
N PRO A 83 -7.22 7.27 10.69
CA PRO A 83 -7.85 7.81 11.91
C PRO A 83 -9.29 7.35 12.10
N SER A 84 -9.93 6.81 11.06
CA SER A 84 -11.32 6.38 11.15
C SER A 84 -11.49 4.99 11.74
N ASP A 85 -10.57 4.06 11.48
CA ASP A 85 -10.68 2.67 11.95
C ASP A 85 -9.45 2.16 12.70
N GLY A 86 -8.36 2.90 12.71
CA GLY A 86 -7.11 2.49 13.35
C GLY A 86 -6.31 1.44 12.58
N HIS A 87 -6.74 1.09 11.37
CA HIS A 87 -6.03 0.11 10.56
C HIS A 87 -4.75 0.67 9.96
N VAL A 88 -3.80 -0.22 9.71
CA VAL A 88 -2.60 0.12 8.95
C VAL A 88 -2.98 0.21 7.48
N HIS A 89 -2.57 1.27 6.83
CA HIS A 89 -2.77 1.50 5.40
C HIS A 89 -1.44 1.72 4.70
N LEU A 90 -1.39 1.36 3.44
CA LEU A 90 -0.32 1.73 2.53
C LEU A 90 -0.90 2.67 1.49
N GLN A 91 -0.18 3.73 1.16
CA GLN A 91 -0.63 4.72 0.18
C GLN A 91 0.54 5.21 -0.67
N LYS A 92 0.22 5.60 -1.89
CA LYS A 92 1.20 6.15 -2.83
C LYS A 92 0.47 7.05 -3.81
N TYR A 93 1.17 8.08 -4.31
CA TYR A 93 0.59 8.93 -5.34
C TYR A 93 1.57 9.11 -6.50
N THR A 94 1.02 9.51 -7.63
CA THR A 94 1.79 9.96 -8.79
C THR A 94 1.01 11.01 -9.55
N TRP A 95 1.69 11.77 -10.39
CA TRP A 95 1.05 12.78 -11.22
C TRP A 95 0.29 12.13 -12.37
N LEU A 96 -0.99 12.48 -12.52
CA LEU A 96 -1.83 11.97 -13.61
C LEU A 96 -1.23 12.26 -14.99
N GLU A 97 -0.64 13.44 -15.16
CA GLU A 97 -0.05 13.85 -16.42
C GLU A 97 1.12 12.95 -16.89
N ARG A 98 1.70 12.19 -15.96
CA ARG A 98 2.83 11.29 -16.25
C ARG A 98 2.39 9.87 -16.60
N LEU A 99 1.10 9.60 -16.53
CA LEU A 99 0.57 8.25 -16.72
C LEU A 99 -0.16 8.11 -18.04
N ASP A 100 0.10 6.99 -18.71
CA ASP A 100 -0.82 6.38 -19.67
C ASP A 100 -1.39 5.10 -19.04
N ALA A 101 -2.20 4.35 -19.78
CA ALA A 101 -2.83 3.13 -19.27
C ALA A 101 -1.79 2.07 -18.86
N GLU A 102 -0.70 1.91 -19.61
CA GLU A 102 0.37 0.97 -19.28
C GLU A 102 1.13 1.39 -18.02
N GLY A 103 1.45 2.68 -17.92
CA GLY A 103 2.12 3.24 -16.75
C GLY A 103 1.27 3.12 -15.49
N ALA A 104 -0.03 3.33 -15.60
CA ALA A 104 -0.97 3.15 -14.51
C ALA A 104 -1.03 1.69 -14.06
N LEU A 105 -1.10 0.76 -14.99
CA LEU A 105 -1.11 -0.67 -14.68
C LEU A 105 0.16 -1.08 -13.93
N LEU A 106 1.32 -0.65 -14.41
CA LEU A 106 2.60 -0.94 -13.76
C LEU A 106 2.68 -0.32 -12.36
N PHE A 107 2.19 0.91 -12.21
CA PHE A 107 2.16 1.61 -10.92
C PHE A 107 1.31 0.84 -9.90
N VAL A 108 0.13 0.40 -10.31
CA VAL A 108 -0.79 -0.36 -9.46
C VAL A 108 -0.21 -1.75 -9.12
N ASP A 109 0.37 -2.44 -10.09
CA ASP A 109 1.00 -3.75 -9.88
C ASP A 109 2.12 -3.69 -8.84
N ARG A 110 3.02 -2.73 -8.98
CA ARG A 110 4.13 -2.55 -8.03
C ARG A 110 3.65 -2.17 -6.65
N PHE A 111 2.63 -1.34 -6.59
CA PHE A 111 2.00 -0.99 -5.32
C PHE A 111 1.39 -2.23 -4.66
N ALA A 112 0.65 -3.05 -5.40
CA ALA A 112 0.04 -4.26 -4.88
C ALA A 112 1.09 -5.28 -4.40
N GLU A 113 2.22 -5.41 -5.06
CA GLU A 113 3.33 -6.26 -4.61
C GLU A 113 3.87 -5.79 -3.25
N THR A 114 4.08 -4.49 -3.08
CA THR A 114 4.52 -3.92 -1.81
C THR A 114 3.49 -4.15 -0.72
N ALA A 115 2.22 -3.93 -1.04
CA ALA A 115 1.12 -4.16 -0.10
C ALA A 115 1.05 -5.63 0.34
N ALA A 116 1.19 -6.57 -0.58
CA ALA A 116 1.17 -8.00 -0.27
C ALA A 116 2.28 -8.39 0.70
N ARG A 117 3.48 -7.83 0.53
CA ARG A 117 4.60 -8.06 1.46
C ARG A 117 4.29 -7.56 2.86
N TRP A 118 3.70 -6.37 2.98
CA TRP A 118 3.35 -5.80 4.27
C TRP A 118 2.18 -6.54 4.93
N ILE A 119 1.21 -7.00 4.17
CA ILE A 119 0.12 -7.85 4.70
C ILE A 119 0.71 -9.12 5.33
N ALA A 120 1.65 -9.77 4.65
CA ALA A 120 2.32 -10.96 5.16
C ALA A 120 3.15 -10.65 6.43
N LEU A 121 3.89 -9.54 6.43
CA LEU A 121 4.68 -9.13 7.59
C LEU A 121 3.81 -8.85 8.82
N LEU A 122 2.67 -8.17 8.62
CA LEU A 122 1.75 -7.88 9.71
C LEU A 122 1.09 -9.14 10.26
N ALA A 123 0.75 -10.09 9.39
CA ALA A 123 0.16 -11.36 9.83
C ALA A 123 1.14 -12.19 10.67
N ASP A 124 2.42 -12.12 10.34
CA ASP A 124 3.49 -12.87 11.02
C ASP A 124 4.22 -12.05 12.09
N TYR A 125 3.77 -10.82 12.32
CA TYR A 125 4.46 -9.92 13.25
C TYR A 125 4.54 -10.51 14.67
N ARG A 126 5.75 -10.47 15.20
CA ARG A 126 6.04 -10.82 16.60
C ARG A 126 6.92 -9.71 17.20
N PRO A 127 6.50 -9.10 18.30
CA PRO A 127 7.32 -8.08 18.93
C PRO A 127 8.64 -8.65 19.41
N ALA A 128 9.70 -7.81 19.39
CA ALA A 128 11.01 -8.17 19.92
C ALA A 128 10.87 -8.58 21.39
N GLY A 129 11.46 -9.71 21.76
CA GLY A 129 11.41 -10.23 23.13
C GLY A 129 10.24 -11.17 23.43
N ALA A 130 9.31 -11.37 22.49
CA ALA A 130 8.21 -12.32 22.67
C ALA A 130 8.73 -13.76 22.82
N ASP A 131 9.84 -14.09 22.13
CA ASP A 131 10.49 -15.40 22.15
C ASP A 131 11.88 -15.39 22.81
N GLY A 132 12.30 -14.32 23.42
CA GLY A 132 13.52 -14.21 24.21
C GLY A 132 14.85 -14.22 23.45
N ASP A 133 14.98 -14.97 22.40
CA ASP A 133 16.27 -15.20 21.73
C ASP A 133 16.43 -14.60 20.35
N ASP A 134 15.37 -14.10 19.73
CA ASP A 134 15.36 -13.75 18.31
C ASP A 134 15.30 -12.25 18.03
N ALA A 135 15.48 -11.41 19.04
CA ALA A 135 15.31 -9.97 18.91
C ALA A 135 16.22 -9.34 17.86
N GLN A 136 17.42 -9.85 17.68
CA GLN A 136 18.39 -9.29 16.72
C GLN A 136 18.14 -9.70 15.28
N SER A 137 17.71 -10.92 15.06
CA SER A 137 17.46 -11.41 13.69
C SER A 137 16.15 -10.92 13.12
N SER A 138 15.15 -10.74 13.95
CA SER A 138 13.85 -10.24 13.50
C SER A 138 13.90 -8.76 13.10
N ASP A 139 14.74 -7.98 13.78
CA ASP A 139 14.87 -6.55 13.53
C ASP A 139 15.37 -6.25 12.13
N SER A 140 16.49 -6.83 11.74
CA SER A 140 17.06 -6.56 10.42
C SER A 140 16.20 -7.09 9.27
N GLY A 141 15.54 -8.24 9.46
CA GLY A 141 14.65 -8.81 8.46
C GLY A 141 13.41 -7.96 8.21
N PHE A 142 12.84 -7.40 9.26
CA PHE A 142 11.65 -6.56 9.16
C PHE A 142 11.94 -5.22 8.48
N LEU A 143 13.08 -4.61 8.80
CA LEU A 143 13.41 -3.28 8.30
C LEU A 143 13.93 -3.27 6.87
N THR A 144 14.31 -4.40 6.31
CA THR A 144 14.86 -4.49 4.95
C THR A 144 13.81 -4.78 3.89
N VAL A 145 12.56 -4.91 4.27
CA VAL A 145 11.46 -5.10 3.31
C VAL A 145 11.10 -3.80 2.62
#